data_c111838be49733a628d695a9d9ec4495
#
_entry.id   c111838be49733a628d695a9d9ec4495
#
_cell.length_a   1.000
_cell.length_b   1.000
_cell.length_c   1.000
_cell.angle_alpha   90.00
_cell.angle_beta   90.00
_cell.angle_gamma   90.00
#
_symmetry.space_group_name_H-M   'P 1'
#
loop_
_entity.id
_entity.type
_entity.pdbx_description
1 polymer ?
#
loop_
_entity_poly.entity_id
_entity_poly.type
_entity_poly.pdbx_seq_one_letter_code
_entity_poly.pdbx_strand_id
1 'polypeptide(L)'
;MKTVIYLIYTTTLVLALFTLPLVAKAQAGSSLLVNTFNDDTHTLTHTNTNTEQPINNRRTKSQVPYSALGDLPTSEADEQFIYGNDALQTVYTWHGRSSDNEMYADKAIIFIHGGCWLNAYGYEHAKGMYQALAELGMGVYVPEYRRVGDEGGGWPGSLDDVTQAINTALKRIEKEGRYISIFIVGHSAGGHLALLAAQRLSSSSLNLTRTNLKRVIGIGAITDIQTYARGHNSCQSATERFMNGTPEELPAKYQSATPNPELSTMPVTLLQGDADNIVPARHAELIGASKKIIINGGHYDWLHPESTSFD
;
A
#
# COMPACT_ATOMS: atom_id res chain seq x y z
N MET A 1 56.49 15.86 32.89
CA MET A 1 55.57 15.63 33.99
C MET A 1 54.39 16.56 33.82
N LYS A 2 53.25 16.08 33.31
CA LYS A 2 51.96 16.77 33.32
C LYS A 2 50.88 15.70 33.61
N THR A 3 50.31 15.84 34.79
CA THR A 3 49.32 14.97 35.39
C THR A 3 47.98 15.22 34.69
N VAL A 4 47.33 14.18 34.17
CA VAL A 4 45.96 14.23 33.61
C VAL A 4 45.02 13.68 34.66
N ILE A 5 44.10 14.50 35.14
CA ILE A 5 43.07 14.16 36.09
C ILE A 5 41.87 13.65 35.29
N TYR A 6 41.45 12.38 35.54
CA TYR A 6 40.18 11.82 35.08
C TYR A 6 39.07 12.19 36.06
N LEU A 7 38.06 12.90 35.56
CA LEU A 7 36.85 13.20 36.28
C LEU A 7 35.79 12.16 35.86
N ILE A 8 35.40 11.29 36.81
CA ILE A 8 34.34 10.30 36.66
C ILE A 8 33.03 10.94 37.07
N TYR A 9 32.09 11.11 36.12
CA TYR A 9 30.72 11.46 36.45
C TYR A 9 29.87 10.20 36.53
N THR A 10 29.40 9.89 37.73
CA THR A 10 28.38 8.90 38.01
C THR A 10 27.02 9.53 37.80
N THR A 11 26.26 9.11 36.79
CA THR A 11 24.86 9.48 36.59
C THR A 11 23.95 8.45 37.26
N THR A 12 23.27 8.88 38.25
CA THR A 12 22.24 8.13 39.02
C THR A 12 20.99 8.03 38.15
N LEU A 13 20.56 6.79 37.87
CA LEU A 13 19.33 6.46 37.15
C LEU A 13 18.14 6.58 38.10
N VAL A 14 17.25 7.57 37.91
CA VAL A 14 15.98 7.68 38.60
C VAL A 14 14.90 6.99 37.78
N LEU A 15 14.44 5.85 38.27
CA LEU A 15 13.32 5.07 37.73
C LEU A 15 12.01 5.62 38.30
N ALA A 16 11.25 6.39 37.52
CA ALA A 16 9.90 6.82 37.87
C ALA A 16 8.87 5.85 37.29
N LEU A 17 8.32 5.02 38.15
CA LEU A 17 7.16 4.18 37.89
C LEU A 17 5.88 5.03 37.94
N PHE A 18 5.24 5.27 36.83
CA PHE A 18 3.87 5.81 36.82
C PHE A 18 2.90 4.65 36.62
N THR A 19 2.20 4.31 37.68
CA THR A 19 1.02 3.43 37.67
C THR A 19 -0.21 4.26 37.34
N LEU A 20 -0.90 3.93 36.25
CA LEU A 20 -2.23 4.45 35.91
C LEU A 20 -3.30 3.49 36.43
N PRO A 21 -4.38 3.96 37.02
CA PRO A 21 -5.46 3.09 37.48
C PRO A 21 -6.41 2.72 36.34
N LEU A 22 -6.70 1.44 36.29
CA LEU A 22 -7.71 0.81 35.45
C LEU A 22 -9.10 1.18 35.98
N VAL A 23 -9.91 1.91 35.22
CA VAL A 23 -11.34 2.08 35.51
C VAL A 23 -12.13 1.23 34.53
N ALA A 24 -12.55 0.08 35.02
CA ALA A 24 -13.55 -0.76 34.36
C ALA A 24 -14.96 -0.19 34.67
N LYS A 25 -15.75 0.05 33.64
CA LYS A 25 -17.20 0.28 33.78
C LYS A 25 -17.93 -0.70 32.90
N ALA A 26 -18.34 -1.80 33.54
CA ALA A 26 -19.33 -2.71 32.99
C ALA A 26 -20.73 -2.15 33.22
N GLN A 27 -21.57 -2.12 32.20
CA GLN A 27 -23.01 -2.07 32.37
C GLN A 27 -23.65 -3.10 31.43
N ALA A 28 -24.15 -4.14 32.07
CA ALA A 28 -25.05 -5.11 31.50
C ALA A 28 -26.46 -4.52 31.44
N GLY A 29 -27.12 -4.68 30.31
CA GLY A 29 -28.53 -4.44 30.13
C GLY A 29 -29.15 -5.57 29.32
N SER A 30 -29.63 -6.62 30.00
CA SER A 30 -30.45 -7.64 29.41
C SER A 30 -31.89 -7.18 29.37
N SER A 31 -32.59 -7.25 28.22
CA SER A 31 -34.04 -7.20 28.14
C SER A 31 -34.56 -8.44 27.45
N LEU A 32 -35.33 -9.18 28.20
CA LEU A 32 -36.14 -10.34 27.75
C LEU A 32 -37.17 -9.89 26.72
N LEU A 33 -37.24 -10.63 25.64
CA LEU A 33 -38.41 -10.63 24.74
C LEU A 33 -39.48 -11.60 25.26
N VAL A 34 -40.64 -11.07 25.60
CA VAL A 34 -41.84 -11.85 25.82
C VAL A 34 -42.73 -11.74 24.57
N ASN A 35 -42.95 -12.88 23.92
CA ASN A 35 -43.94 -13.02 22.85
C ASN A 35 -45.34 -13.09 23.45
N THR A 36 -46.25 -12.22 23.00
CA THR A 36 -47.70 -12.48 23.07
C THR A 36 -48.30 -12.23 21.71
N PHE A 37 -48.89 -13.29 21.16
CA PHE A 37 -49.81 -13.23 20.02
C PHE A 37 -51.09 -12.53 20.44
N ASN A 38 -51.62 -11.63 19.64
CA ASN A 38 -53.05 -11.43 19.46
C ASN A 38 -53.38 -10.89 18.06
N ASP A 39 -54.28 -11.58 17.45
CA ASP A 39 -54.99 -11.35 16.22
C ASP A 39 -55.96 -10.19 16.42
N ASP A 40 -56.04 -9.22 15.50
CA ASP A 40 -57.28 -8.55 15.12
C ASP A 40 -57.06 -7.60 13.93
N THR A 41 -57.90 -7.79 12.96
CA THR A 41 -58.12 -7.07 11.72
C THR A 41 -58.62 -5.65 11.95
N HIS A 42 -57.89 -4.60 11.48
CA HIS A 42 -58.50 -3.32 11.11
C HIS A 42 -57.73 -2.64 9.97
N THR A 43 -58.45 -2.43 8.88
CA THR A 43 -58.11 -1.63 7.70
C THR A 43 -57.93 -0.17 8.10
N LEU A 44 -56.72 0.38 7.93
CA LEU A 44 -56.47 1.82 7.99
C LEU A 44 -55.65 2.26 6.76
N THR A 45 -56.22 3.20 6.05
CA THR A 45 -55.65 3.94 4.93
C THR A 45 -54.43 4.72 5.38
N HIS A 46 -53.27 4.37 4.86
CA HIS A 46 -52.00 5.11 5.11
C HIS A 46 -51.79 6.19 4.03
N THR A 47 -51.82 7.43 4.46
CA THR A 47 -51.20 8.53 3.75
C THR A 47 -49.70 8.45 3.96
N ASN A 48 -48.96 8.10 2.90
CA ASN A 48 -47.47 8.09 2.87
C ASN A 48 -46.94 9.50 2.84
N THR A 49 -46.34 9.94 3.95
CA THR A 49 -45.34 11.02 3.95
C THR A 49 -43.96 10.37 4.16
N ASN A 50 -43.39 9.89 3.06
CA ASN A 50 -41.98 9.42 3.06
C ASN A 50 -41.08 10.63 3.04
N THR A 51 -40.56 11.02 4.21
CA THR A 51 -39.28 11.70 4.32
C THR A 51 -38.23 10.60 4.46
N GLU A 52 -37.84 10.05 3.32
CA GLU A 52 -36.64 9.21 3.25
C GLU A 52 -35.40 10.09 3.47
N GLN A 53 -34.78 9.95 4.63
CA GLN A 53 -33.39 10.30 4.82
C GLN A 53 -32.57 9.47 3.82
N PRO A 54 -31.57 10.05 3.10
CA PRO A 54 -30.74 9.27 2.23
C PRO A 54 -29.92 8.30 3.11
N ILE A 55 -30.33 7.04 3.13
CA ILE A 55 -29.49 5.94 3.60
C ILE A 55 -28.28 5.97 2.68
N ASN A 56 -27.13 6.31 3.26
CA ASN A 56 -25.83 6.30 2.61
C ASN A 56 -25.56 4.85 2.15
N ASN A 57 -26.04 4.52 0.96
CA ASN A 57 -25.92 3.22 0.34
C ASN A 57 -24.51 3.10 -0.21
N ARG A 58 -23.50 3.05 0.68
CA ARG A 58 -22.13 2.68 0.34
C ARG A 58 -22.20 1.25 -0.18
N ARG A 59 -22.25 1.11 -1.49
CA ARG A 59 -22.21 -0.18 -2.16
C ARG A 59 -20.86 -0.80 -1.82
N THR A 60 -20.89 -1.85 -1.03
CA THR A 60 -19.73 -2.67 -0.72
C THR A 60 -19.40 -3.50 -1.97
N LYS A 61 -18.52 -2.99 -2.83
CA LYS A 61 -18.00 -3.77 -3.96
C LYS A 61 -16.91 -4.71 -3.42
N SER A 62 -17.00 -6.00 -3.76
CA SER A 62 -15.96 -7.00 -3.56
C SER A 62 -15.66 -7.68 -4.89
N GLN A 63 -14.43 -8.20 -5.05
CA GLN A 63 -13.95 -8.82 -6.29
C GLN A 63 -14.10 -7.89 -7.51
N VAL A 64 -13.64 -6.66 -7.33
CA VAL A 64 -13.63 -5.63 -8.37
C VAL A 64 -12.88 -6.15 -9.60
N PRO A 65 -13.51 -6.17 -10.80
CA PRO A 65 -12.80 -6.53 -12.02
C PRO A 65 -11.88 -5.39 -12.48
N TYR A 66 -10.81 -5.73 -13.21
CA TYR A 66 -9.88 -4.73 -13.76
C TYR A 66 -10.58 -3.60 -14.53
N SER A 67 -11.59 -3.96 -15.35
CA SER A 67 -12.35 -2.99 -16.15
C SER A 67 -13.04 -1.90 -15.32
N ALA A 68 -13.46 -2.21 -14.10
CA ALA A 68 -14.13 -1.23 -13.23
C ALA A 68 -13.20 -0.12 -12.74
N LEU A 69 -11.89 -0.31 -12.78
CA LEU A 69 -10.93 0.74 -12.44
C LEU A 69 -10.95 1.88 -13.47
N GLY A 70 -11.24 1.56 -14.74
CA GLY A 70 -11.37 2.55 -15.81
C GLY A 70 -12.66 3.38 -15.77
N ASP A 71 -13.65 2.96 -14.99
CA ASP A 71 -14.93 3.65 -14.84
C ASP A 71 -14.88 4.73 -13.73
N LEU A 72 -13.80 4.78 -12.96
CA LEU A 72 -13.63 5.73 -11.86
C LEU A 72 -13.36 7.15 -12.39
N PRO A 73 -13.89 8.19 -11.71
CA PRO A 73 -13.47 9.56 -11.95
C PRO A 73 -11.96 9.70 -11.78
N THR A 74 -11.29 10.34 -12.74
CA THR A 74 -9.85 10.55 -12.69
C THR A 74 -9.50 11.99 -13.01
N SER A 75 -8.40 12.47 -12.40
CA SER A 75 -7.74 13.71 -12.81
C SER A 75 -6.33 13.40 -13.32
N GLU A 76 -5.81 14.26 -14.15
CA GLU A 76 -4.39 14.25 -14.47
C GLU A 76 -3.57 14.58 -13.21
N ALA A 77 -2.29 14.17 -13.22
CA ALA A 77 -1.36 14.53 -12.16
C ALA A 77 -1.21 16.06 -12.06
N ASP A 78 -1.12 16.57 -10.85
CA ASP A 78 -0.90 18.02 -10.62
C ASP A 78 0.51 18.44 -11.05
N GLU A 79 1.48 17.50 -10.98
CA GLU A 79 2.88 17.72 -11.32
C GLU A 79 3.52 16.40 -11.76
N GLN A 80 4.60 16.52 -12.54
CA GLN A 80 5.49 15.41 -12.86
C GLN A 80 6.95 15.85 -12.80
N PHE A 81 7.85 14.93 -12.49
CA PHE A 81 9.29 15.15 -12.54
C PHE A 81 10.03 13.88 -12.97
N ILE A 82 11.15 14.06 -13.65
CA ILE A 82 11.97 12.96 -14.15
C ILE A 82 12.96 12.48 -13.06
N TYR A 83 13.25 11.17 -13.06
CA TYR A 83 14.27 10.59 -12.20
C TYR A 83 15.41 9.90 -12.98
N GLY A 84 15.32 9.83 -14.30
CA GLY A 84 16.31 9.25 -15.19
C GLY A 84 16.26 9.88 -16.58
N ASN A 85 16.86 9.22 -17.56
CA ASN A 85 17.00 9.73 -18.94
C ASN A 85 15.94 9.20 -19.90
N ASP A 86 15.19 8.16 -19.53
CA ASP A 86 14.12 7.58 -20.32
C ASP A 86 12.80 8.30 -20.02
N ALA A 87 11.92 8.41 -21.00
CA ALA A 87 10.61 9.03 -20.83
C ALA A 87 9.73 8.32 -19.77
N LEU A 88 9.89 7.00 -19.62
CA LEU A 88 9.22 6.22 -18.58
C LEU A 88 9.81 6.45 -17.18
N GLN A 89 10.97 7.06 -17.09
CA GLN A 89 11.60 7.36 -15.80
C GLN A 89 11.07 8.69 -15.23
N THR A 90 9.75 8.72 -15.01
CA THR A 90 8.98 9.89 -14.54
C THR A 90 8.17 9.55 -13.32
N VAL A 91 8.07 10.47 -12.37
CA VAL A 91 7.16 10.39 -11.22
C VAL A 91 6.02 11.38 -11.43
N TYR A 92 4.79 10.90 -11.37
CA TYR A 92 3.57 11.68 -11.39
C TYR A 92 3.09 11.98 -9.97
N THR A 93 2.56 13.17 -9.71
CA THR A 93 2.21 13.58 -8.35
C THR A 93 0.79 14.16 -8.31
N TRP A 94 0.00 13.67 -7.36
CA TRP A 94 -1.26 14.26 -6.92
C TRP A 94 -1.05 14.83 -5.52
N HIS A 95 -1.25 16.14 -5.38
CA HIS A 95 -1.11 16.80 -4.07
C HIS A 95 -2.37 16.63 -3.22
N GLY A 96 -2.18 16.44 -1.92
CA GLY A 96 -3.31 16.38 -0.99
C GLY A 96 -4.14 17.66 -1.02
N ARG A 97 -5.46 17.52 -1.21
CA ARG A 97 -6.41 18.63 -1.48
C ARG A 97 -7.22 19.04 -0.26
N SER A 98 -7.51 18.12 0.64
CA SER A 98 -8.33 18.39 1.81
C SER A 98 -7.54 19.10 2.90
N SER A 99 -8.08 20.23 3.39
CA SER A 99 -7.61 20.91 4.59
C SER A 99 -8.35 20.42 5.86
N ASP A 100 -9.47 19.72 5.68
CA ASP A 100 -10.39 19.39 6.79
C ASP A 100 -10.06 18.05 7.45
N ASN A 101 -9.21 17.25 6.82
CA ASN A 101 -8.78 15.96 7.36
C ASN A 101 -7.31 16.01 7.83
N GLU A 102 -7.11 16.57 9.02
CA GLU A 102 -5.78 16.66 9.65
C GLU A 102 -5.08 15.29 9.79
N MET A 103 -5.86 14.20 9.80
CA MET A 103 -5.31 12.84 9.94
C MET A 103 -4.36 12.47 8.80
N TYR A 104 -4.58 12.97 7.58
CA TYR A 104 -3.82 12.58 6.39
C TYR A 104 -2.95 13.70 5.82
N ALA A 105 -3.12 14.94 6.27
CA ALA A 105 -2.47 16.12 5.69
C ALA A 105 -0.93 16.11 5.74
N ASP A 106 -0.34 15.38 6.69
CA ASP A 106 1.13 15.20 6.82
C ASP A 106 1.66 13.92 6.18
N LYS A 107 0.79 13.16 5.50
CA LYS A 107 1.15 11.85 4.93
C LYS A 107 1.32 11.88 3.43
N ALA A 108 2.27 11.10 2.93
CA ALA A 108 2.39 10.82 1.51
C ALA A 108 2.63 9.34 1.24
N ILE A 109 2.22 8.92 0.05
CA ILE A 109 2.41 7.59 -0.48
C ILE A 109 3.29 7.67 -1.72
N ILE A 110 4.31 6.83 -1.81
CA ILE A 110 5.01 6.52 -3.05
C ILE A 110 4.43 5.19 -3.53
N PHE A 111 3.61 5.23 -4.58
CA PHE A 111 2.85 4.08 -5.05
C PHE A 111 3.46 3.46 -6.30
N ILE A 112 3.84 2.18 -6.23
CA ILE A 112 4.39 1.42 -7.34
C ILE A 112 3.27 0.58 -7.96
N HIS A 113 2.90 0.91 -9.20
CA HIS A 113 1.81 0.25 -9.91
C HIS A 113 2.15 -1.20 -10.30
N GLY A 114 1.10 -2.01 -10.47
CA GLY A 114 1.18 -3.38 -10.95
C GLY A 114 1.24 -3.49 -12.47
N GLY A 115 0.79 -4.64 -13.00
CA GLY A 115 0.74 -4.92 -14.44
C GLY A 115 1.66 -6.05 -14.90
N CYS A 116 1.90 -7.05 -14.03
CA CYS A 116 2.67 -8.27 -14.37
C CYS A 116 4.07 -7.97 -14.92
N TRP A 117 4.66 -6.82 -14.56
CA TRP A 117 5.93 -6.28 -15.08
C TRP A 117 5.95 -6.05 -16.60
N LEU A 118 4.79 -6.02 -17.29
CA LEU A 118 4.67 -5.88 -18.74
C LEU A 118 4.37 -4.42 -19.11
N ASN A 119 4.94 -3.93 -20.19
CA ASN A 119 4.71 -2.58 -20.71
C ASN A 119 3.32 -2.34 -21.33
N ALA A 120 2.48 -3.38 -21.36
CA ALA A 120 1.07 -3.26 -21.69
C ALA A 120 0.24 -2.56 -20.59
N TYR A 121 0.79 -2.35 -19.39
CA TYR A 121 0.10 -1.76 -18.24
C TYR A 121 0.97 -0.67 -17.62
N GLY A 122 0.46 0.55 -17.55
CA GLY A 122 1.10 1.69 -16.91
C GLY A 122 0.43 2.09 -15.60
N TYR A 123 0.84 3.22 -15.06
CA TYR A 123 0.28 3.77 -13.82
C TYR A 123 -1.19 4.17 -13.94
N GLU A 124 -1.71 4.38 -15.14
CA GLU A 124 -3.01 4.98 -15.42
C GLU A 124 -4.18 4.18 -14.84
N HIS A 125 -4.04 2.85 -14.75
CA HIS A 125 -5.14 1.99 -14.31
C HIS A 125 -5.61 2.24 -12.87
N ALA A 126 -4.78 2.89 -12.03
CA ALA A 126 -5.10 3.19 -10.64
C ALA A 126 -5.31 4.70 -10.38
N LYS A 127 -5.46 5.54 -11.42
CA LYS A 127 -5.67 7.00 -11.30
C LYS A 127 -6.84 7.35 -10.38
N GLY A 128 -7.94 6.60 -10.41
CA GLY A 128 -9.09 6.82 -9.51
C GLY A 128 -8.73 6.68 -8.04
N MET A 129 -7.87 5.72 -7.70
CA MET A 129 -7.34 5.58 -6.34
C MET A 129 -6.42 6.75 -5.97
N TYR A 130 -5.53 7.17 -6.88
CA TYR A 130 -4.62 8.30 -6.61
C TYR A 130 -5.39 9.57 -6.30
N GLN A 131 -6.42 9.87 -7.10
CA GLN A 131 -7.31 11.00 -6.86
C GLN A 131 -8.03 10.89 -5.51
N ALA A 132 -8.61 9.73 -5.19
CA ALA A 132 -9.32 9.54 -3.94
C ALA A 132 -8.42 9.76 -2.71
N LEU A 133 -7.18 9.27 -2.75
CA LEU A 133 -6.20 9.49 -1.69
C LEU A 133 -5.79 10.97 -1.59
N ALA A 134 -5.64 11.66 -2.72
CA ALA A 134 -5.35 13.09 -2.72
C ALA A 134 -6.52 13.92 -2.17
N GLU A 135 -7.75 13.53 -2.45
CA GLU A 135 -8.96 14.14 -1.88
C GLU A 135 -9.06 13.95 -0.34
N LEU A 136 -8.52 12.85 0.19
CA LEU A 136 -8.38 12.64 1.63
C LEU A 136 -7.28 13.52 2.27
N GLY A 137 -6.46 14.20 1.48
CA GLY A 137 -5.39 15.08 1.96
C GLY A 137 -3.98 14.51 1.82
N MET A 138 -3.82 13.27 1.36
CA MET A 138 -2.50 12.64 1.18
C MET A 138 -1.80 13.15 -0.08
N GLY A 139 -0.46 13.26 -0.02
CA GLY A 139 0.36 13.34 -1.24
C GLY A 139 0.52 11.96 -1.87
N VAL A 140 0.35 11.86 -3.19
CA VAL A 140 0.50 10.60 -3.92
C VAL A 140 1.54 10.78 -5.02
N TYR A 141 2.64 10.05 -4.91
CA TYR A 141 3.78 10.06 -5.84
C TYR A 141 3.81 8.71 -6.55
N VAL A 142 3.66 8.71 -7.87
CA VAL A 142 3.51 7.49 -8.67
C VAL A 142 4.61 7.41 -9.72
N PRO A 143 5.67 6.63 -9.48
CA PRO A 143 6.65 6.33 -10.50
C PRO A 143 6.04 5.52 -11.64
N GLU A 144 6.29 5.94 -12.88
CA GLU A 144 6.33 5.06 -14.03
C GLU A 144 7.75 4.47 -14.12
N TYR A 145 7.90 3.28 -14.67
CA TYR A 145 9.19 2.58 -14.74
C TYR A 145 9.24 1.69 -15.98
N ARG A 146 10.44 1.38 -16.49
CA ARG A 146 10.63 0.48 -17.64
C ARG A 146 10.32 -0.96 -17.27
N ARG A 147 9.57 -1.62 -18.13
CA ARG A 147 9.03 -2.98 -17.95
C ARG A 147 9.50 -3.92 -19.07
N VAL A 148 9.11 -5.18 -18.99
CA VAL A 148 9.30 -6.13 -20.08
C VAL A 148 8.64 -5.60 -21.35
N GLY A 149 9.44 -5.44 -22.40
CA GLY A 149 9.06 -4.82 -23.67
C GLY A 149 9.63 -3.42 -23.86
N ASP A 150 10.10 -2.77 -22.80
CA ASP A 150 10.85 -1.51 -22.87
C ASP A 150 12.36 -1.78 -22.82
N GLU A 151 13.15 -0.96 -23.51
CA GLU A 151 14.60 -1.06 -23.47
C GLU A 151 15.13 -0.83 -22.04
N GLY A 152 15.90 -1.75 -21.51
CA GLY A 152 16.41 -1.73 -20.14
C GLY A 152 15.40 -2.16 -19.07
N GLY A 153 14.15 -2.52 -19.44
CA GLY A 153 13.17 -3.09 -18.54
C GLY A 153 13.41 -4.58 -18.22
N GLY A 154 12.54 -5.16 -17.39
CA GLY A 154 12.73 -6.52 -16.85
C GLY A 154 13.68 -6.55 -15.66
N TRP A 155 14.08 -7.75 -15.21
CA TRP A 155 15.00 -7.91 -14.07
C TRP A 155 16.47 -7.75 -14.49
N PRO A 156 17.29 -6.92 -13.80
CA PRO A 156 16.94 -6.11 -12.61
C PRO A 156 16.49 -4.68 -12.95
N GLY A 157 16.45 -4.28 -14.24
CA GLY A 157 16.26 -2.90 -14.66
C GLY A 157 14.99 -2.24 -14.10
N SER A 158 13.86 -2.94 -14.08
CA SER A 158 12.63 -2.43 -13.46
C SER A 158 12.80 -2.14 -11.96
N LEU A 159 13.54 -2.98 -11.23
CA LEU A 159 13.83 -2.73 -9.82
C LEU A 159 14.80 -1.56 -9.62
N ASP A 160 15.76 -1.41 -10.52
CA ASP A 160 16.70 -0.29 -10.48
C ASP A 160 15.96 1.04 -10.69
N ASP A 161 15.05 1.08 -11.66
CA ASP A 161 14.18 2.23 -11.92
C ASP A 161 13.32 2.57 -10.70
N VAL A 162 12.59 1.60 -10.13
CA VAL A 162 11.74 1.81 -8.95
C VAL A 162 12.55 2.30 -7.76
N THR A 163 13.74 1.72 -7.53
CA THR A 163 14.62 2.15 -6.44
C THR A 163 15.08 3.60 -6.63
N GLN A 164 15.48 3.97 -7.85
CA GLN A 164 15.91 5.33 -8.18
C GLN A 164 14.75 6.33 -8.07
N ALA A 165 13.56 5.95 -8.54
CA ALA A 165 12.35 6.77 -8.45
C ALA A 165 11.96 7.06 -7.00
N ILE A 166 11.94 6.03 -6.14
CA ILE A 166 11.67 6.19 -4.70
C ILE A 166 12.69 7.15 -4.07
N ASN A 167 13.98 6.96 -4.32
CA ASN A 167 15.02 7.84 -3.80
C ASN A 167 14.82 9.29 -4.24
N THR A 168 14.45 9.52 -5.50
CA THR A 168 14.23 10.86 -6.05
C THR A 168 12.97 11.50 -5.46
N ALA A 169 11.88 10.74 -5.34
CA ALA A 169 10.64 11.19 -4.70
C ALA A 169 10.88 11.56 -3.22
N LEU A 170 11.59 10.74 -2.46
CA LEU A 170 11.91 11.02 -1.06
C LEU A 170 12.72 12.31 -0.89
N LYS A 171 13.73 12.54 -1.73
CA LYS A 171 14.49 13.81 -1.72
C LYS A 171 13.61 15.01 -2.06
N ARG A 172 12.68 14.85 -2.98
CA ARG A 172 11.72 15.87 -3.36
C ARG A 172 10.79 16.20 -2.19
N ILE A 173 10.16 15.19 -1.59
CA ILE A 173 9.27 15.33 -0.42
C ILE A 173 10.00 15.99 0.75
N GLU A 174 11.24 15.56 1.05
CA GLU A 174 12.07 16.15 2.10
C GLU A 174 12.33 17.64 1.85
N LYS A 175 12.64 18.01 0.60
CA LYS A 175 12.89 19.41 0.21
C LYS A 175 11.61 20.26 0.32
N GLU A 176 10.48 19.75 -0.08
CA GLU A 176 9.18 20.43 -0.02
C GLU A 176 8.71 20.63 1.42
N GLY A 177 9.00 19.67 2.31
CA GLY A 177 8.71 19.75 3.75
C GLY A 177 7.22 19.73 4.10
N ARG A 178 6.35 19.37 3.14
CA ARG A 178 4.90 19.31 3.33
C ARG A 178 4.45 18.04 4.03
N TYR A 179 5.07 16.90 3.69
CA TYR A 179 4.71 15.59 4.21
C TYR A 179 5.81 15.04 5.12
N ILE A 180 5.42 14.53 6.27
CA ILE A 180 6.35 14.02 7.29
C ILE A 180 6.35 12.49 7.33
N SER A 181 5.19 11.87 7.18
CA SER A 181 5.01 10.43 7.28
C SER A 181 4.85 9.81 5.90
N ILE A 182 5.86 9.05 5.45
CA ILE A 182 5.94 8.50 4.10
C ILE A 182 5.73 6.98 4.13
N PHE A 183 4.88 6.50 3.24
CA PHE A 183 4.61 5.08 3.02
C PHE A 183 5.03 4.71 1.60
N ILE A 184 5.74 3.58 1.45
CA ILE A 184 5.98 2.98 0.15
C ILE A 184 4.92 1.90 -0.02
N VAL A 185 4.12 2.02 -1.07
CA VAL A 185 3.00 1.10 -1.33
C VAL A 185 3.16 0.53 -2.72
N GLY A 186 2.96 -0.76 -2.89
CA GLY A 186 3.00 -1.36 -4.23
C GLY A 186 1.91 -2.41 -4.39
N HIS A 187 1.33 -2.45 -5.59
CA HIS A 187 0.29 -3.41 -5.95
C HIS A 187 0.83 -4.51 -6.87
N SER A 188 0.50 -5.78 -6.59
CA SER A 188 0.81 -6.90 -7.49
C SER A 188 2.33 -6.99 -7.81
N ALA A 189 2.71 -6.94 -9.08
CA ALA A 189 4.10 -6.82 -9.54
C ALA A 189 4.81 -5.59 -8.97
N GLY A 190 4.10 -4.47 -8.82
CA GLY A 190 4.63 -3.26 -8.17
C GLY A 190 4.85 -3.48 -6.67
N GLY A 191 4.02 -4.31 -6.01
CA GLY A 191 4.23 -4.75 -4.63
C GLY A 191 5.52 -5.55 -4.47
N HIS A 192 5.79 -6.47 -5.39
CA HIS A 192 7.06 -7.18 -5.45
C HIS A 192 8.25 -6.21 -5.55
N LEU A 193 8.20 -5.27 -6.50
CA LEU A 193 9.28 -4.29 -6.69
C LEU A 193 9.43 -3.34 -5.48
N ALA A 194 8.33 -2.90 -4.88
CA ALA A 194 8.33 -2.03 -3.70
C ALA A 194 9.01 -2.71 -2.49
N LEU A 195 8.70 -3.99 -2.25
CA LEU A 195 9.32 -4.78 -1.18
C LEU A 195 10.83 -4.94 -1.39
N LEU A 196 11.27 -5.22 -2.61
CA LEU A 196 12.70 -5.33 -2.94
C LEU A 196 13.41 -3.98 -2.90
N ALA A 197 12.78 -2.91 -3.39
CA ALA A 197 13.35 -1.57 -3.32
C ALA A 197 13.55 -1.12 -1.86
N ALA A 198 12.59 -1.44 -0.96
CA ALA A 198 12.70 -1.14 0.46
C ALA A 198 13.93 -1.78 1.12
N GLN A 199 14.37 -2.95 0.67
CA GLN A 199 15.60 -3.60 1.14
C GLN A 199 16.87 -2.90 0.67
N ARG A 200 16.80 -2.22 -0.49
CA ARG A 200 17.93 -1.44 -1.05
C ARG A 200 18.01 -0.03 -0.47
N LEU A 201 16.95 0.45 0.16
CA LEU A 201 16.91 1.76 0.78
C LEU A 201 17.72 1.74 2.09
N SER A 202 18.87 2.35 2.07
CA SER A 202 19.68 2.57 3.26
C SER A 202 19.35 3.94 3.86
N SER A 203 18.88 3.96 5.10
CA SER A 203 18.62 5.20 5.83
C SER A 203 19.83 6.12 5.90
N SER A 204 21.04 5.58 5.87
CA SER A 204 22.29 6.35 5.89
C SER A 204 22.58 7.10 4.60
N SER A 205 22.02 6.69 3.46
CA SER A 205 22.25 7.34 2.16
C SER A 205 21.23 8.44 1.82
N LEU A 206 20.10 8.50 2.54
CA LEU A 206 19.01 9.40 2.19
C LEU A 206 19.05 10.77 2.89
N ASN A 207 19.79 10.90 4.00
CA ASN A 207 19.89 12.14 4.80
C ASN A 207 18.53 12.82 5.07
N LEU A 208 17.49 12.02 5.34
CA LEU A 208 16.15 12.52 5.64
C LEU A 208 16.15 13.09 7.07
N THR A 209 15.80 14.35 7.21
CA THR A 209 15.78 15.06 8.50
C THR A 209 14.38 15.45 8.94
N ARG A 210 13.44 15.60 8.02
CA ARG A 210 12.04 16.00 8.24
C ARG A 210 11.06 14.89 7.99
N THR A 211 11.34 14.03 7.01
CA THR A 211 10.45 12.93 6.61
C THR A 211 10.83 11.63 7.31
N ASN A 212 9.81 10.86 7.65
CA ASN A 212 9.96 9.54 8.26
C ASN A 212 9.36 8.47 7.36
N LEU A 213 10.18 7.52 6.91
CA LEU A 213 9.71 6.31 6.27
C LEU A 213 9.03 5.42 7.32
N LYS A 214 7.72 5.27 7.21
CA LYS A 214 6.91 4.56 8.21
C LYS A 214 6.81 3.07 7.95
N ARG A 215 6.59 2.70 6.68
CA ARG A 215 6.25 1.32 6.32
C ARG A 215 6.36 1.09 4.83
N VAL A 216 6.64 -0.15 4.43
CA VAL A 216 6.37 -0.63 3.09
C VAL A 216 5.14 -1.55 3.12
N ILE A 217 4.23 -1.36 2.16
CA ILE A 217 2.96 -2.07 2.07
C ILE A 217 2.87 -2.74 0.71
N GLY A 218 2.74 -4.07 0.72
CA GLY A 218 2.46 -4.85 -0.48
C GLY A 218 0.98 -5.19 -0.55
N ILE A 219 0.30 -4.77 -1.60
CA ILE A 219 -1.11 -5.06 -1.87
C ILE A 219 -1.18 -6.15 -2.94
N GLY A 220 -1.69 -7.33 -2.61
CA GLY A 220 -1.68 -8.48 -3.53
C GLY A 220 -0.27 -8.73 -4.09
N ALA A 221 0.77 -8.54 -3.28
CA ALA A 221 2.15 -8.53 -3.72
C ALA A 221 2.70 -9.94 -3.97
N ILE A 222 3.53 -10.10 -5.00
CA ILE A 222 4.23 -11.36 -5.27
C ILE A 222 5.45 -11.44 -4.34
N THR A 223 5.41 -12.32 -3.34
CA THR A 223 6.46 -12.49 -2.33
C THR A 223 7.33 -13.72 -2.51
N ASP A 224 6.86 -14.69 -3.28
CA ASP A 224 7.62 -15.89 -3.71
C ASP A 224 7.56 -15.98 -5.23
N ILE A 225 8.52 -15.33 -5.89
CA ILE A 225 8.57 -15.25 -7.35
C ILE A 225 8.88 -16.60 -8.00
N GLN A 226 9.60 -17.51 -7.32
CA GLN A 226 9.90 -18.85 -7.83
C GLN A 226 8.63 -19.69 -7.95
N THR A 227 7.83 -19.74 -6.86
CA THR A 227 6.56 -20.46 -6.84
C THR A 227 5.55 -19.80 -7.77
N TYR A 228 5.56 -18.46 -7.86
CA TYR A 228 4.67 -17.71 -8.73
C TYR A 228 4.90 -18.03 -10.22
N ALA A 229 6.15 -18.13 -10.65
CA ALA A 229 6.52 -18.47 -12.03
C ALA A 229 6.03 -19.85 -12.50
N ARG A 230 5.75 -20.77 -11.57
CA ARG A 230 5.24 -22.12 -11.90
C ARG A 230 3.72 -22.19 -12.05
N GLY A 231 3.04 -21.08 -11.89
CA GLY A 231 1.60 -20.99 -12.08
C GLY A 231 1.21 -20.81 -13.56
N HIS A 232 -0.11 -20.79 -13.82
CA HIS A 232 -0.64 -20.87 -15.19
C HIS A 232 -1.47 -19.65 -15.63
N ASN A 233 -1.72 -18.67 -14.76
CA ASN A 233 -2.38 -17.46 -15.21
C ASN A 233 -1.41 -16.56 -16.01
N SER A 234 -1.95 -15.56 -16.71
CA SER A 234 -1.17 -14.71 -17.62
C SER A 234 -0.04 -13.94 -16.92
N CYS A 235 -0.26 -13.48 -15.68
CA CYS A 235 0.76 -12.79 -14.90
C CYS A 235 1.84 -13.76 -14.40
N GLN A 236 1.47 -14.97 -14.02
CA GLN A 236 2.41 -16.02 -13.64
C GLN A 236 3.32 -16.40 -14.81
N SER A 237 2.75 -16.58 -16.00
CA SER A 237 3.52 -16.86 -17.23
C SER A 237 4.42 -15.69 -17.66
N ALA A 238 4.07 -14.44 -17.30
CA ALA A 238 4.91 -13.27 -17.58
C ALA A 238 6.20 -13.24 -16.74
N THR A 239 6.26 -13.99 -15.63
CA THR A 239 7.41 -14.02 -14.74
C THR A 239 8.69 -14.49 -15.43
N GLU A 240 8.60 -15.49 -16.28
CA GLU A 240 9.76 -15.98 -17.04
C GLU A 240 10.31 -14.92 -18.00
N ARG A 241 9.42 -14.13 -18.61
CA ARG A 241 9.83 -13.00 -19.45
C ARG A 241 10.49 -11.91 -18.63
N PHE A 242 9.96 -11.61 -17.43
CA PHE A 242 10.55 -10.65 -16.53
C PHE A 242 11.93 -11.06 -16.04
N MET A 243 12.10 -12.36 -15.73
CA MET A 243 13.36 -12.91 -15.23
C MET A 243 14.33 -13.31 -16.37
N ASN A 244 13.86 -13.35 -17.63
CA ASN A 244 14.57 -13.84 -18.81
C ASN A 244 15.07 -15.28 -18.64
N GLY A 245 14.16 -16.19 -18.27
CA GLY A 245 14.37 -17.62 -18.08
C GLY A 245 13.58 -18.18 -16.91
N THR A 246 13.54 -19.50 -16.79
CA THR A 246 12.77 -20.24 -15.78
C THR A 246 13.47 -20.25 -14.42
N PRO A 247 12.75 -20.58 -13.33
CA PRO A 247 13.36 -20.79 -12.01
C PRO A 247 14.41 -21.91 -11.98
N GLU A 248 14.25 -22.93 -12.82
CA GLU A 248 15.15 -24.08 -12.94
C GLU A 248 16.45 -23.71 -13.64
N GLU A 249 16.39 -22.82 -14.64
CA GLU A 249 17.55 -22.32 -15.39
C GLU A 249 18.32 -21.26 -14.60
N LEU A 250 17.61 -20.42 -13.82
CA LEU A 250 18.17 -19.22 -13.17
C LEU A 250 17.91 -19.17 -11.65
N PRO A 251 18.16 -20.24 -10.86
CA PRO A 251 17.75 -20.31 -9.46
C PRO A 251 18.32 -19.19 -8.61
N ALA A 252 19.59 -18.82 -8.80
CA ALA A 252 20.22 -17.74 -8.04
C ALA A 252 19.60 -16.36 -8.35
N LYS A 253 19.19 -16.15 -9.61
CA LYS A 253 18.53 -14.92 -10.04
C LYS A 253 17.15 -14.79 -9.39
N TYR A 254 16.36 -15.85 -9.37
CA TYR A 254 15.07 -15.90 -8.69
C TYR A 254 15.20 -15.72 -7.18
N GLN A 255 16.22 -16.34 -6.57
CA GLN A 255 16.52 -16.12 -5.16
C GLN A 255 16.80 -14.63 -4.87
N SER A 256 17.59 -13.95 -5.72
CA SER A 256 17.89 -12.53 -5.55
C SER A 256 16.67 -11.62 -5.79
N ALA A 257 15.67 -12.12 -6.50
CA ALA A 257 14.40 -11.44 -6.76
C ALA A 257 13.28 -11.81 -5.76
N THR A 258 13.58 -12.56 -4.69
CA THR A 258 12.62 -12.91 -3.65
C THR A 258 12.74 -11.95 -2.48
N PRO A 259 11.65 -11.21 -2.11
CA PRO A 259 11.66 -10.30 -0.98
C PRO A 259 11.98 -11.00 0.35
N ASN A 260 12.83 -10.37 1.15
CA ASN A 260 13.14 -10.78 2.52
C ASN A 260 12.91 -9.59 3.48
N PRO A 261 11.85 -9.56 4.29
CA PRO A 261 11.54 -8.45 5.20
C PRO A 261 12.63 -8.14 6.22
N GLU A 262 13.46 -9.13 6.60
CA GLU A 262 14.54 -8.94 7.55
C GLU A 262 15.64 -8.01 7.03
N LEU A 263 15.74 -7.85 5.71
CA LEU A 263 16.66 -6.91 5.07
C LEU A 263 16.09 -5.49 4.95
N SER A 264 14.80 -5.29 5.24
CA SER A 264 14.16 -3.98 5.20
C SER A 264 14.41 -3.22 6.50
N THR A 265 14.75 -1.95 6.40
CA THR A 265 14.84 -1.04 7.55
C THR A 265 13.46 -0.56 8.03
N MET A 266 12.41 -0.84 7.27
CA MET A 266 11.03 -0.47 7.57
C MET A 266 10.18 -1.70 7.87
N PRO A 267 9.17 -1.58 8.76
CA PRO A 267 8.16 -2.61 8.91
C PRO A 267 7.45 -2.92 7.59
N VAL A 268 7.24 -4.21 7.32
CA VAL A 268 6.53 -4.71 6.13
C VAL A 268 5.09 -5.06 6.51
N THR A 269 4.12 -4.65 5.69
CA THR A 269 2.72 -5.09 5.81
C THR A 269 2.24 -5.61 4.47
N LEU A 270 1.50 -6.72 4.49
CA LEU A 270 0.87 -7.30 3.32
C LEU A 270 -0.65 -7.20 3.46
N LEU A 271 -1.29 -6.65 2.43
CA LEU A 271 -2.75 -6.57 2.29
C LEU A 271 -3.16 -7.54 1.19
N GLN A 272 -4.04 -8.49 1.51
CA GLN A 272 -4.35 -9.57 0.59
C GLN A 272 -5.84 -9.92 0.62
N GLY A 273 -6.44 -10.11 -0.55
CA GLY A 273 -7.75 -10.74 -0.68
C GLY A 273 -7.62 -12.26 -0.75
N ASP A 274 -8.47 -13.00 -0.04
CA ASP A 274 -8.46 -14.46 -0.08
C ASP A 274 -9.09 -15.06 -1.34
N ALA A 275 -9.88 -14.26 -2.07
CA ALA A 275 -10.44 -14.59 -3.38
C ALA A 275 -9.59 -14.01 -4.55
N ASP A 276 -8.37 -13.55 -4.30
CA ASP A 276 -7.45 -13.09 -5.34
C ASP A 276 -7.01 -14.26 -6.21
N ASN A 277 -7.46 -14.27 -7.47
CA ASN A 277 -7.17 -15.31 -8.46
C ASN A 277 -5.94 -14.99 -9.32
N ILE A 278 -5.30 -13.84 -9.13
CA ILE A 278 -4.09 -13.42 -9.84
C ILE A 278 -2.86 -13.68 -8.97
N VAL A 279 -2.86 -13.18 -7.73
CA VAL A 279 -1.82 -13.46 -6.75
C VAL A 279 -2.43 -14.23 -5.58
N PRO A 280 -2.19 -15.55 -5.50
CA PRO A 280 -2.79 -16.40 -4.47
C PRO A 280 -2.49 -15.94 -3.04
N ALA A 281 -3.43 -16.14 -2.12
CA ALA A 281 -3.36 -15.68 -0.73
C ALA A 281 -2.10 -16.16 0.05
N ARG A 282 -1.47 -17.27 -0.37
CA ARG A 282 -0.19 -17.75 0.22
C ARG A 282 0.94 -16.71 0.14
N HIS A 283 0.87 -15.76 -0.79
CA HIS A 283 1.85 -14.68 -0.88
C HIS A 283 1.79 -13.70 0.31
N ALA A 284 0.74 -13.74 1.11
CA ALA A 284 0.70 -13.02 2.38
C ALA A 284 1.41 -13.72 3.55
N GLU A 285 1.91 -14.95 3.35
CA GLU A 285 2.60 -15.74 4.39
C GLU A 285 4.12 -15.46 4.44
N LEU A 286 4.54 -14.25 4.15
CA LEU A 286 5.94 -13.82 4.20
C LEU A 286 6.38 -13.65 5.66
N ILE A 287 7.39 -14.42 6.08
CA ILE A 287 7.94 -14.37 7.44
C ILE A 287 8.52 -12.97 7.70
N GLY A 288 8.26 -12.42 8.88
CA GLY A 288 8.72 -11.08 9.26
C GLY A 288 7.79 -9.92 8.80
N ALA A 289 6.76 -10.22 8.02
CA ALA A 289 5.75 -9.24 7.64
C ALA A 289 4.49 -9.35 8.51
N SER A 290 3.83 -8.23 8.80
CA SER A 290 2.44 -8.23 9.26
C SER A 290 1.50 -8.41 8.06
N LYS A 291 0.31 -8.99 8.28
CA LYS A 291 -0.67 -9.20 7.21
C LYS A 291 -2.09 -8.80 7.60
N LYS A 292 -2.88 -8.38 6.62
CA LYS A 292 -4.34 -8.22 6.69
C LYS A 292 -4.96 -8.98 5.51
N ILE A 293 -5.84 -9.92 5.81
CA ILE A 293 -6.58 -10.69 4.83
C ILE A 293 -8.01 -10.16 4.78
N ILE A 294 -8.53 -9.92 3.58
CA ILE A 294 -9.92 -9.54 3.35
C ILE A 294 -10.67 -10.75 2.80
N ILE A 295 -11.69 -11.18 3.53
CA ILE A 295 -12.56 -12.29 3.15
C ILE A 295 -13.37 -11.90 1.90
N ASN A 296 -13.38 -12.79 0.91
CA ASN A 296 -13.94 -12.56 -0.42
C ASN A 296 -13.33 -11.37 -1.18
N GLY A 297 -12.18 -10.85 -0.73
CA GLY A 297 -11.47 -9.77 -1.40
C GLY A 297 -10.79 -10.24 -2.68
N GLY A 298 -10.93 -9.49 -3.77
CA GLY A 298 -10.28 -9.71 -5.06
C GLY A 298 -8.97 -8.94 -5.21
N HIS A 299 -8.33 -9.12 -6.38
CA HIS A 299 -7.01 -8.53 -6.67
C HIS A 299 -7.03 -7.00 -6.73
N TYR A 300 -8.12 -6.40 -7.22
CA TYR A 300 -8.23 -4.96 -7.48
C TYR A 300 -9.07 -4.21 -6.44
N ASP A 301 -9.59 -4.88 -5.42
CA ASP A 301 -10.47 -4.26 -4.43
C ASP A 301 -9.80 -3.07 -3.73
N TRP A 302 -8.52 -3.19 -3.40
CA TRP A 302 -7.73 -2.12 -2.77
C TRP A 302 -7.48 -0.90 -3.65
N LEU A 303 -7.67 -1.04 -4.98
CA LEU A 303 -7.49 0.05 -5.94
C LEU A 303 -8.80 0.80 -6.24
N HIS A 304 -9.94 0.31 -5.71
CA HIS A 304 -11.24 0.88 -5.98
C HIS A 304 -11.81 1.58 -4.74
N PRO A 305 -11.95 2.93 -4.76
CA PRO A 305 -12.36 3.72 -3.59
C PRO A 305 -13.73 3.36 -2.99
N GLU A 306 -14.61 2.71 -3.78
CA GLU A 306 -15.91 2.26 -3.30
C GLU A 306 -15.91 0.81 -2.79
N SER A 307 -14.77 0.16 -2.73
CA SER A 307 -14.69 -1.19 -2.15
C SER A 307 -14.54 -1.13 -0.64
N THR A 308 -14.97 -2.20 0.03
CA THR A 308 -14.78 -2.35 1.49
C THR A 308 -13.32 -2.51 1.90
N SER A 309 -12.45 -2.84 0.95
CA SER A 309 -11.02 -3.01 1.21
C SER A 309 -10.27 -1.68 1.28
N PHE A 310 -10.84 -0.62 0.70
CA PHE A 310 -10.22 0.71 0.65
C PHE A 310 -10.34 1.45 1.99
N ASP A 311 -11.37 1.17 2.79
CA ASP A 311 -11.55 1.71 4.14
C ASP A 311 -10.61 1.01 5.14
#